data_14957516dc75cab6f6b18a4b9eef4329
#
_entry.id   14957516dc75cab6f6b18a4b9eef4329
#
_cell.length_a   1.000
_cell.length_b   1.000
_cell.length_c   1.000
_cell.angle_alpha   90.00
_cell.angle_beta   90.00
_cell.angle_gamma   90.00
#
_symmetry.space_group_name_H-M   'P 1'
#
loop_
_entity.id
_entity.type
_entity.pdbx_description
1 polymer ?
#
loop_
_entity_poly.entity_id
_entity_poly.type
_entity_poly.pdbx_seq_one_letter_code
_entity_poly.pdbx_strand_id
1 'polypeptide(L)'
;KALTQKPGAVARKDGDAAGALAKAAKKIEGEFEFPYLSHASMEPLNCVVHLTKDGCEVWNGEQNQTGDQFALSAVLGLKPDQVRLNQLMVGGSFGRRANPKSDYLVEAAFIAKALATGEHAGAPIKLLWTREDDMRGGYYRPMYFHKVSAGLDANGQLIAWQQRIVGESIAAGTAFE
;
A
#
# COMPACT_ATOMS: atom_id res chain seq x y z
N LYS A 1 -19.04 13.12 -2.07
CA LYS A 1 -20.15 13.76 -1.29
C LYS A 1 -21.49 13.04 -1.45
N ALA A 2 -21.94 12.67 -2.67
CA ALA A 2 -23.24 11.99 -2.83
C ALA A 2 -23.36 10.68 -2.01
N LEU A 3 -22.27 9.89 -1.91
CA LEU A 3 -22.25 8.65 -1.13
C LEU A 3 -22.35 8.87 0.39
N THR A 4 -22.02 10.06 0.89
CA THR A 4 -22.15 10.36 2.32
C THR A 4 -23.61 10.49 2.77
N GLN A 5 -24.54 10.65 1.84
CA GLN A 5 -25.97 10.73 2.07
C GLN A 5 -26.66 9.35 2.03
N LYS A 6 -25.97 8.31 1.52
CA LYS A 6 -26.54 6.96 1.44
C LYS A 6 -26.21 6.17 2.71
N PRO A 7 -27.08 5.22 3.12
CA PRO A 7 -26.74 4.27 4.16
C PRO A 7 -25.44 3.55 3.83
N GLY A 8 -24.56 3.39 4.82
CA GLY A 8 -23.33 2.63 4.71
C GLY A 8 -23.37 1.36 5.56
N ALA A 9 -22.40 0.47 5.35
CA ALA A 9 -22.19 -0.67 6.25
C ALA A 9 -21.75 -0.18 7.63
N VAL A 10 -22.27 -0.79 8.69
CA VAL A 10 -21.82 -0.52 10.05
C VAL A 10 -20.57 -1.34 10.32
N ALA A 11 -19.41 -0.69 10.33
CA ALA A 11 -18.14 -1.34 10.61
C ALA A 11 -17.91 -1.61 12.10
N ARG A 12 -18.42 -0.70 12.96
CA ARG A 12 -18.31 -0.82 14.42
C ARG A 12 -19.47 -0.10 15.10
N LYS A 13 -20.02 -0.69 16.17
CA LYS A 13 -21.05 -0.09 17.02
C LYS A 13 -20.84 -0.51 18.47
N ASP A 14 -20.45 0.44 19.29
CA ASP A 14 -20.30 0.28 20.74
C ASP A 14 -21.26 1.24 21.45
N GLY A 15 -22.14 0.71 22.25
CA GLY A 15 -23.13 1.50 23.01
C GLY A 15 -24.11 2.30 22.13
N ASP A 16 -24.54 3.46 22.63
CA ASP A 16 -25.47 4.40 21.96
C ASP A 16 -24.77 5.74 21.69
N ALA A 17 -23.98 5.80 20.65
CA ALA A 17 -23.27 7.02 20.27
C ALA A 17 -24.25 8.16 19.92
N ALA A 18 -25.40 7.89 19.31
CA ALA A 18 -26.39 8.91 18.94
C ALA A 18 -27.04 9.55 20.18
N GLY A 19 -27.44 8.72 21.15
CA GLY A 19 -27.98 9.20 22.42
C GLY A 19 -26.95 9.97 23.25
N ALA A 20 -25.70 9.53 23.25
CA ALA A 20 -24.58 10.22 23.93
C ALA A 20 -24.29 11.58 23.26
N LEU A 21 -24.23 11.63 21.91
CA LEU A 21 -24.09 12.87 21.16
C LEU A 21 -25.26 13.86 21.47
N ALA A 22 -26.48 13.36 21.56
CA ALA A 22 -27.64 14.22 21.88
C ALA A 22 -27.50 14.92 23.25
N LYS A 23 -26.88 14.25 24.22
CA LYS A 23 -26.70 14.73 25.61
C LYS A 23 -25.34 15.42 25.83
N ALA A 24 -24.47 15.48 24.85
CA ALA A 24 -23.12 16.07 25.00
C ALA A 24 -23.20 17.57 25.34
N ALA A 25 -22.40 18.00 26.30
CA ALA A 25 -22.28 19.42 26.65
C ALA A 25 -21.66 20.25 25.51
N LYS A 26 -20.77 19.64 24.74
CA LYS A 26 -20.18 20.25 23.54
C LYS A 26 -20.12 19.23 22.42
N LYS A 27 -20.55 19.63 21.22
CA LYS A 27 -20.40 18.84 19.99
C LYS A 27 -19.34 19.47 19.10
N ILE A 28 -18.52 18.62 18.51
CA ILE A 28 -17.52 19.01 17.54
C ILE A 28 -17.81 18.21 16.28
N GLU A 29 -17.94 18.89 15.15
CA GLU A 29 -18.17 18.27 13.86
C GLU A 29 -17.10 18.69 12.88
N GLY A 30 -16.70 17.77 11.99
CA GLY A 30 -15.71 18.03 10.96
C GLY A 30 -15.90 17.15 9.74
N GLU A 31 -15.57 17.71 8.60
CA GLU A 31 -15.47 16.98 7.33
C GLU A 31 -14.04 17.09 6.82
N PHE A 32 -13.48 15.95 6.39
CA PHE A 32 -12.10 15.87 5.91
C PHE A 32 -12.10 15.13 4.57
N GLU A 33 -11.43 15.70 3.60
CA GLU A 33 -11.24 15.11 2.27
C GLU A 33 -9.75 14.89 2.04
N PHE A 34 -9.40 13.63 1.73
CA PHE A 34 -8.04 13.20 1.43
C PHE A 34 -8.01 12.79 -0.04
N PRO A 35 -7.33 13.52 -0.91
CA PRO A 35 -7.25 13.20 -2.34
C PRO A 35 -6.37 11.97 -2.59
N TYR A 36 -6.42 11.43 -3.81
CA TYR A 36 -5.40 10.51 -4.31
C TYR A 36 -4.02 11.15 -4.20
N LEU A 37 -3.06 10.41 -3.67
CA LEU A 37 -1.72 10.93 -3.45
C LEU A 37 -0.68 9.84 -3.68
N SER A 38 0.38 10.17 -4.44
CA SER A 38 1.57 9.34 -4.51
C SER A 38 2.23 9.22 -3.14
N HIS A 39 2.76 8.06 -2.81
CA HIS A 39 3.44 7.82 -1.54
C HIS A 39 4.72 8.64 -1.42
N ALA A 40 5.43 8.89 -2.54
CA ALA A 40 6.59 9.76 -2.66
C ALA A 40 7.61 9.58 -1.53
N SER A 41 7.97 8.33 -1.22
CA SER A 41 9.03 8.03 -0.24
C SER A 41 10.30 8.77 -0.60
N MET A 42 11.10 9.18 0.39
CA MET A 42 12.36 9.89 0.13
C MET A 42 13.29 9.09 -0.78
N GLU A 43 13.34 7.78 -0.58
CA GLU A 43 14.01 6.83 -1.47
C GLU A 43 13.02 6.31 -2.52
N PRO A 44 13.20 6.61 -3.83
CA PRO A 44 12.42 6.02 -4.90
C PRO A 44 12.54 4.50 -4.94
N LEU A 45 11.58 3.83 -5.59
CA LEU A 45 11.57 2.38 -5.71
C LEU A 45 12.84 1.89 -6.41
N ASN A 46 13.49 0.92 -5.81
CA ASN A 46 14.70 0.32 -6.36
C ASN A 46 14.87 -1.11 -5.85
N CYS A 47 15.62 -1.90 -6.59
CA CYS A 47 16.00 -3.25 -6.21
C CYS A 47 17.25 -3.70 -6.98
N VAL A 48 17.88 -4.77 -6.49
CA VAL A 48 18.87 -5.53 -7.24
C VAL A 48 18.31 -6.93 -7.45
N VAL A 49 18.34 -7.43 -8.69
CA VAL A 49 17.95 -8.80 -9.06
C VAL A 49 19.16 -9.49 -9.68
N HIS A 50 19.54 -10.61 -9.13
CA HIS A 50 20.63 -11.46 -9.64
C HIS A 50 20.08 -12.82 -10.04
N LEU A 51 19.83 -12.98 -11.33
CA LEU A 51 19.35 -14.24 -11.92
C LEU A 51 20.55 -15.09 -12.35
N THR A 52 20.61 -16.31 -11.81
CA THR A 52 21.63 -17.31 -12.17
C THR A 52 20.95 -18.57 -12.73
N LYS A 53 21.74 -19.55 -13.14
CA LYS A 53 21.25 -20.87 -13.58
C LYS A 53 20.58 -21.67 -12.45
N ASP A 54 20.91 -21.38 -11.19
CA ASP A 54 20.46 -22.13 -10.01
C ASP A 54 19.31 -21.47 -9.28
N GLY A 55 19.01 -20.19 -9.56
CA GLY A 55 17.96 -19.44 -8.90
C GLY A 55 18.08 -17.92 -9.06
N CYS A 56 17.39 -17.21 -8.22
CA CYS A 56 17.37 -15.75 -8.22
C CYS A 56 17.57 -15.21 -6.80
N GLU A 57 18.51 -14.28 -6.62
CA GLU A 57 18.64 -13.48 -5.41
C GLU A 57 18.20 -12.05 -5.67
N VAL A 58 17.47 -11.49 -4.69
CA VAL A 58 16.95 -10.13 -4.75
C VAL A 58 17.30 -9.38 -3.47
N TRP A 59 17.71 -8.13 -3.63
CA TRP A 59 17.96 -7.20 -2.52
C TRP A 59 17.08 -5.97 -2.73
N ASN A 60 16.18 -5.75 -1.80
CA ASN A 60 15.26 -4.60 -1.80
C ASN A 60 14.67 -4.36 -0.41
N GLY A 61 14.05 -3.22 -0.24
CA GLY A 61 13.16 -3.01 0.89
C GLY A 61 11.72 -3.25 0.46
N GLU A 62 11.05 -4.18 1.09
CA GLU A 62 9.72 -4.62 0.72
C GLU A 62 8.78 -4.74 1.92
N GLN A 63 7.47 -4.86 1.64
CA GLN A 63 6.45 -5.01 2.66
C GLN A 63 5.55 -6.23 2.42
N ASN A 64 5.81 -7.01 1.36
CA ASN A 64 5.01 -8.19 0.99
C ASN A 64 5.89 -9.32 0.44
N GLN A 65 6.85 -9.77 1.23
CA GLN A 65 7.88 -10.75 0.83
C GLN A 65 7.31 -11.99 0.17
N THR A 66 6.25 -12.56 0.74
CA THR A 66 5.62 -13.77 0.19
C THR A 66 5.02 -13.52 -1.19
N GLY A 67 4.28 -12.42 -1.36
CA GLY A 67 3.70 -12.04 -2.65
C GLY A 67 4.77 -11.77 -3.71
N ASP A 68 5.82 -11.06 -3.33
CA ASP A 68 6.94 -10.73 -4.20
C ASP A 68 7.71 -11.97 -4.64
N GLN A 69 7.94 -12.92 -3.72
CA GLN A 69 8.58 -14.19 -4.03
C GLN A 69 7.77 -15.00 -5.07
N PHE A 70 6.46 -15.10 -4.89
CA PHE A 70 5.59 -15.79 -5.85
C PHE A 70 5.54 -15.10 -7.20
N ALA A 71 5.48 -13.77 -7.24
CA ALA A 71 5.46 -12.99 -8.47
C ALA A 71 6.77 -13.19 -9.27
N LEU A 72 7.90 -13.11 -8.60
CA LEU A 72 9.21 -13.34 -9.22
C LEU A 72 9.38 -14.79 -9.71
N SER A 73 8.94 -15.77 -8.91
CA SER A 73 8.96 -17.19 -9.30
C SER A 73 8.17 -17.42 -10.60
N ALA A 74 6.97 -16.84 -10.69
CA ALA A 74 6.13 -16.97 -11.87
C ALA A 74 6.76 -16.33 -13.12
N VAL A 75 7.33 -15.13 -13.00
CA VAL A 75 7.97 -14.41 -14.12
C VAL A 75 9.21 -15.13 -14.61
N LEU A 76 10.02 -15.62 -13.69
CA LEU A 76 11.31 -16.26 -14.00
C LEU A 76 11.16 -17.74 -14.38
N GLY A 77 10.02 -18.36 -14.08
CA GLY A 77 9.83 -19.81 -14.28
C GLY A 77 10.58 -20.64 -13.25
N LEU A 78 10.78 -20.09 -12.05
CA LEU A 78 11.48 -20.74 -10.93
C LEU A 78 10.49 -21.26 -9.91
N LYS A 79 10.92 -22.18 -9.05
CA LYS A 79 10.17 -22.55 -7.84
C LYS A 79 10.38 -21.46 -6.77
N PRO A 80 9.44 -21.27 -5.82
CA PRO A 80 9.59 -20.29 -4.75
C PRO A 80 10.86 -20.45 -3.91
N ASP A 81 11.29 -21.68 -3.65
CA ASP A 81 12.52 -21.99 -2.90
C ASP A 81 13.81 -21.64 -3.66
N GLN A 82 13.72 -21.39 -4.97
CA GLN A 82 14.83 -20.90 -5.79
C GLN A 82 14.90 -19.36 -5.85
N VAL A 83 13.95 -18.66 -5.25
CA VAL A 83 13.91 -17.19 -5.18
C VAL A 83 14.16 -16.74 -3.74
N ARG A 84 15.32 -16.14 -3.51
CA ARG A 84 15.73 -15.63 -2.22
C ARG A 84 15.58 -14.11 -2.17
N LEU A 85 14.83 -13.62 -1.19
CA LEU A 85 14.65 -12.21 -0.91
C LEU A 85 15.52 -11.79 0.29
N ASN A 86 16.34 -10.79 0.09
CA ASN A 86 17.18 -10.20 1.13
C ASN A 86 16.61 -8.82 1.47
N GLN A 87 15.91 -8.74 2.59
CA GLN A 87 15.31 -7.50 3.09
C GLN A 87 16.37 -6.49 3.48
N LEU A 88 16.30 -5.29 2.89
CA LEU A 88 17.14 -4.15 3.23
C LEU A 88 16.34 -3.08 3.99
N MET A 89 17.04 -2.23 4.71
CA MET A 89 16.48 -0.98 5.23
C MET A 89 16.29 0.01 4.07
N VAL A 90 15.18 0.76 4.13
CA VAL A 90 14.80 1.70 3.06
C VAL A 90 14.40 3.06 3.60
N GLY A 91 14.50 4.08 2.76
CA GLY A 91 14.12 5.46 3.04
C GLY A 91 12.60 5.72 2.93
N GLY A 92 11.79 4.83 3.50
CA GLY A 92 10.34 4.93 3.54
C GLY A 92 9.63 4.05 2.52
N SER A 93 8.34 3.81 2.77
CA SER A 93 7.49 3.02 1.89
C SER A 93 6.02 3.45 1.96
N PHE A 94 5.47 3.60 3.17
CA PHE A 94 4.07 4.02 3.42
C PHE A 94 3.01 3.13 2.75
N GLY A 95 3.33 1.84 2.51
CA GLY A 95 2.48 0.88 1.82
C GLY A 95 2.83 0.66 0.34
N ARG A 96 3.59 1.55 -0.30
CA ARG A 96 3.89 1.48 -1.74
C ARG A 96 4.63 0.20 -2.15
N ARG A 97 5.47 -0.33 -1.27
CA ARG A 97 6.27 -1.54 -1.52
C ARG A 97 5.50 -2.84 -1.21
N ALA A 98 4.21 -2.75 -0.92
CA ALA A 98 3.29 -3.88 -0.74
C ALA A 98 2.25 -3.95 -1.86
N ASN A 99 2.58 -3.53 -3.07
CA ASN A 99 1.61 -3.60 -4.15
C ASN A 99 1.38 -5.05 -4.62
N PRO A 100 0.13 -5.38 -5.04
CA PRO A 100 -0.23 -6.77 -5.34
C PRO A 100 0.39 -7.31 -6.63
N LYS A 101 1.04 -6.46 -7.43
CA LYS A 101 1.68 -6.85 -8.71
C LYS A 101 3.20 -6.88 -8.62
N SER A 102 3.79 -6.52 -7.47
CA SER A 102 5.26 -6.49 -7.28
C SER A 102 5.99 -5.73 -8.40
N ASP A 103 5.41 -4.61 -8.84
CA ASP A 103 5.66 -3.95 -10.13
C ASP A 103 7.15 -3.72 -10.45
N TYR A 104 7.89 -2.98 -9.61
CA TYR A 104 9.31 -2.68 -9.87
C TYR A 104 10.20 -3.92 -9.78
N LEU A 105 9.83 -4.92 -8.97
CA LEU A 105 10.55 -6.19 -8.87
C LEU A 105 10.34 -7.05 -10.12
N VAL A 106 9.09 -7.13 -10.59
CA VAL A 106 8.70 -7.82 -11.81
C VAL A 106 9.39 -7.19 -13.03
N GLU A 107 9.44 -5.86 -13.08
CA GLU A 107 10.18 -5.14 -14.13
C GLU A 107 11.66 -5.51 -14.12
N ALA A 108 12.33 -5.48 -12.98
CA ALA A 108 13.72 -5.86 -12.84
C ALA A 108 13.97 -7.34 -13.23
N ALA A 109 13.02 -8.23 -12.87
CA ALA A 109 13.09 -9.65 -13.24
C ALA A 109 12.95 -9.86 -14.74
N PHE A 110 12.07 -9.12 -15.43
CA PHE A 110 11.99 -9.17 -16.89
C PHE A 110 13.28 -8.69 -17.56
N ILE A 111 13.92 -7.63 -17.05
CA ILE A 111 15.21 -7.15 -17.54
C ILE A 111 16.27 -8.23 -17.33
N ALA A 112 16.36 -8.81 -16.13
CA ALA A 112 17.32 -9.88 -15.86
C ALA A 112 17.11 -11.09 -16.77
N LYS A 113 15.86 -11.47 -17.01
CA LYS A 113 15.50 -12.57 -17.93
C LYS A 113 15.87 -12.27 -19.38
N ALA A 114 15.65 -11.03 -19.83
CA ALA A 114 16.04 -10.61 -21.19
C ALA A 114 17.56 -10.64 -21.40
N LEU A 115 18.33 -10.38 -20.35
CA LEU A 115 19.79 -10.39 -20.36
C LEU A 115 20.39 -11.74 -19.95
N ALA A 116 19.58 -12.78 -19.75
CA ALA A 116 20.05 -14.09 -19.31
C ALA A 116 20.94 -14.81 -20.34
N THR A 117 20.97 -14.31 -21.57
CA THR A 117 21.86 -14.79 -22.66
C THR A 117 22.67 -13.62 -23.22
N GLY A 118 23.89 -13.89 -23.69
CA GLY A 118 24.74 -12.87 -24.26
C GLY A 118 25.83 -12.38 -23.29
N GLU A 119 26.41 -11.22 -23.59
CA GLU A 119 27.56 -10.64 -22.90
C GLU A 119 27.30 -10.35 -21.40
N HIS A 120 26.05 -10.04 -21.04
CA HIS A 120 25.64 -9.69 -19.66
C HIS A 120 24.97 -10.83 -18.91
N ALA A 121 25.05 -12.06 -19.44
CA ALA A 121 24.46 -13.23 -18.79
C ALA A 121 24.98 -13.41 -17.35
N GLY A 122 24.09 -13.52 -16.37
CA GLY A 122 24.44 -13.68 -14.97
C GLY A 122 24.92 -12.41 -14.26
N ALA A 123 24.87 -11.23 -14.90
CA ALA A 123 25.14 -9.97 -14.22
C ALA A 123 23.98 -9.57 -13.32
N PRO A 124 24.23 -9.06 -12.10
CA PRO A 124 23.18 -8.50 -11.28
C PRO A 124 22.63 -7.21 -11.91
N ILE A 125 21.33 -7.08 -11.91
CA ILE A 125 20.60 -5.92 -12.46
C ILE A 125 20.15 -5.04 -11.30
N LYS A 126 20.59 -3.80 -11.28
CA LYS A 126 20.05 -2.77 -10.38
C LYS A 126 19.03 -1.92 -11.13
N LEU A 127 17.77 -2.03 -10.74
CA LEU A 127 16.70 -1.12 -11.16
C LEU A 127 16.59 0.01 -10.15
N LEU A 128 16.51 1.23 -10.63
CA LEU A 128 16.23 2.42 -9.85
C LEU A 128 15.23 3.27 -10.64
N TRP A 129 14.04 3.46 -10.10
CA TRP A 129 13.07 4.40 -10.65
C TRP A 129 13.54 5.84 -10.37
N THR A 130 13.33 6.72 -11.31
CA THR A 130 13.48 8.14 -11.06
C THR A 130 12.35 8.63 -10.14
N ARG A 131 12.47 9.85 -9.60
CA ARG A 131 11.36 10.44 -8.83
C ARG A 131 10.10 10.56 -9.69
N GLU A 132 10.25 10.88 -10.95
CA GLU A 132 9.15 11.01 -11.91
C GLU A 132 8.45 9.67 -12.14
N ASP A 133 9.20 8.58 -12.27
CA ASP A 133 8.65 7.23 -12.43
C ASP A 133 7.90 6.81 -11.16
N ASP A 134 8.49 7.01 -9.98
CA ASP A 134 7.87 6.70 -8.69
C ASP A 134 6.56 7.47 -8.48
N MET A 135 6.53 8.75 -8.83
CA MET A 135 5.34 9.60 -8.73
C MET A 135 4.25 9.23 -9.72
N ARG A 136 4.60 8.67 -10.88
CA ARG A 136 3.69 8.31 -11.98
C ARG A 136 3.42 6.81 -12.08
N GLY A 137 4.04 6.01 -11.26
CA GLY A 137 4.03 4.53 -11.32
C GLY A 137 2.70 3.85 -11.03
N GLY A 138 1.61 4.60 -10.91
CA GLY A 138 0.25 4.07 -11.00
C GLY A 138 -0.39 3.61 -9.68
N TYR A 139 0.35 3.50 -8.59
CA TYR A 139 -0.23 3.16 -7.28
C TYR A 139 -0.27 4.39 -6.39
N TYR A 140 -1.50 4.79 -6.03
CA TYR A 140 -1.77 5.97 -5.22
C TYR A 140 -2.53 5.59 -3.98
N ARG A 141 -2.33 6.33 -2.89
CA ARG A 141 -3.22 6.26 -1.75
C ARG A 141 -4.64 6.67 -2.22
N PRO A 142 -5.67 5.86 -1.95
CA PRO A 142 -7.03 6.15 -2.40
C PRO A 142 -7.59 7.42 -1.77
N MET A 143 -8.54 8.03 -2.47
CA MET A 143 -9.27 9.19 -1.95
C MET A 143 -10.23 8.73 -0.85
N TYR A 144 -10.23 9.46 0.28
CA TYR A 144 -11.17 9.25 1.37
C TYR A 144 -11.87 10.54 1.76
N PHE A 145 -13.14 10.42 2.06
CA PHE A 145 -13.95 11.45 2.71
C PHE A 145 -14.38 10.96 4.08
N HIS A 146 -14.17 11.77 5.10
CA HIS A 146 -14.57 11.50 6.47
C HIS A 146 -15.53 12.57 6.95
N LYS A 147 -16.64 12.15 7.58
CA LYS A 147 -17.51 13.01 8.37
C LYS A 147 -17.49 12.51 9.80
N VAL A 148 -17.12 13.40 10.72
CA VAL A 148 -16.90 13.07 12.13
C VAL A 148 -17.81 13.94 12.99
N SER A 149 -18.42 13.33 14.01
CA SER A 149 -19.11 14.02 15.10
C SER A 149 -18.62 13.47 16.44
N ALA A 150 -18.12 14.34 17.28
CA ALA A 150 -17.62 14.02 18.62
C ALA A 150 -18.43 14.77 19.67
N GLY A 151 -18.76 14.08 20.75
CA GLY A 151 -19.47 14.65 21.93
C GLY A 151 -18.54 14.69 23.13
N LEU A 152 -18.43 15.85 23.76
CA LEU A 152 -17.70 16.05 25.01
C LEU A 152 -18.68 16.31 26.16
N ASP A 153 -18.35 15.84 27.36
CA ASP A 153 -19.05 16.21 28.59
C ASP A 153 -18.63 17.61 29.09
N ALA A 154 -19.18 18.02 30.24
CA ALA A 154 -18.89 19.32 30.85
C ALA A 154 -17.42 19.49 31.29
N ASN A 155 -16.69 18.37 31.47
CA ASN A 155 -15.29 18.33 31.86
C ASN A 155 -14.34 18.23 30.64
N GLY A 156 -14.90 18.22 29.42
CA GLY A 156 -14.13 18.07 28.18
C GLY A 156 -13.72 16.64 27.83
N GLN A 157 -14.28 15.63 28.52
CA GLN A 157 -14.02 14.23 28.23
C GLN A 157 -14.82 13.77 27.03
N LEU A 158 -14.21 12.97 26.15
CA LEU A 158 -14.87 12.38 25.00
C LEU A 158 -15.86 11.29 25.45
N ILE A 159 -17.15 11.51 25.23
CA ILE A 159 -18.23 10.58 25.61
C ILE A 159 -18.94 9.95 24.40
N ALA A 160 -18.74 10.47 23.21
CA ALA A 160 -19.31 9.92 21.98
C ALA A 160 -18.43 10.21 20.76
N TRP A 161 -18.35 9.24 19.86
CA TRP A 161 -17.70 9.37 18.57
C TRP A 161 -18.55 8.70 17.49
N GLN A 162 -18.84 9.42 16.43
CA GLN A 162 -19.46 8.88 15.24
C GLN A 162 -18.67 9.31 14.02
N GLN A 163 -18.31 8.35 13.18
CA GLN A 163 -17.53 8.60 11.97
C GLN A 163 -18.18 7.89 10.78
N ARG A 164 -18.30 8.60 9.69
CA ARG A 164 -18.62 8.05 8.38
C ARG A 164 -17.41 8.18 7.47
N ILE A 165 -17.04 7.06 6.86
CA ILE A 165 -15.93 6.98 5.93
C ILE A 165 -16.51 6.61 4.57
N VAL A 166 -16.11 7.33 3.53
CA VAL A 166 -16.40 7.01 2.13
C VAL A 166 -15.09 7.01 1.37
N GLY A 167 -14.76 5.90 0.75
CA GLY A 167 -13.52 5.73 -0.01
C GLY A 167 -13.50 4.40 -0.72
N GLU A 168 -12.49 4.19 -1.54
CA GLU A 168 -12.24 2.93 -2.22
C GLU A 168 -11.44 1.98 -1.31
N SER A 169 -11.78 0.71 -1.32
CA SER A 169 -10.98 -0.30 -0.60
C SER A 169 -9.61 -0.43 -1.25
N ILE A 170 -8.55 -0.45 -0.43
CA ILE A 170 -7.20 -0.77 -0.92
C ILE A 170 -7.09 -2.21 -1.40
N ALA A 171 -8.05 -3.06 -1.03
CA ALA A 171 -8.12 -4.45 -1.44
C ALA A 171 -8.95 -4.65 -2.72
N ALA A 172 -9.59 -3.59 -3.27
CA ALA A 172 -10.41 -3.68 -4.47
C ALA A 172 -9.63 -4.29 -5.64
N GLY A 173 -10.19 -5.31 -6.26
CA GLY A 173 -9.55 -6.05 -7.36
C GLY A 173 -8.39 -6.97 -6.93
N THR A 174 -8.20 -7.20 -5.66
CA THR A 174 -7.22 -8.16 -5.12
C THR A 174 -7.90 -9.42 -4.58
N ALA A 175 -7.11 -10.43 -4.21
CA ALA A 175 -7.62 -11.65 -3.57
C ALA A 175 -8.19 -11.43 -2.14
N PHE A 176 -8.10 -10.22 -1.62
CA PHE A 176 -8.57 -9.84 -0.28
C PHE A 176 -9.82 -8.94 -0.31
N GLU A 177 -10.48 -8.81 -1.47
CA GLU A 177 -11.72 -8.05 -1.62
C GLU A 177 -12.93 -8.75 -0.98
#